data_f69e03af9ed6fbd17cfe595321e18fed
#
_entry.id   f69e03af9ed6fbd17cfe595321e18fed
#
_cell.length_a   1.000
_cell.length_b   1.000
_cell.length_c   1.000
_cell.angle_alpha   90.00
_cell.angle_beta   90.00
_cell.angle_gamma   90.00
#
_symmetry.space_group_name_H-M   'P 1'
#
loop_
_entity.id
_entity.type
_entity.pdbx_description
1 polymer ?
#
loop_
_entity_poly.entity_id
_entity_poly.type
_entity_poly.pdbx_seq_one_letter_code
_entity_poly.pdbx_strand_id
1 'polypeptide(L)'
;MSHCHPHSHHLRLAVFASAFACAALVPPAHAAPVTVVEQAANAQRQPMLDTMRDLVNIESGSKDLEGLAKIAALIADRLKALGGQVELITPTDIYRMDDTPERVGQVVHAEFKGSGTKKIMLIAHMDTVYLKGMLKDQPFRVDADKAYGLGIADDKQGVATILHSVAMLQALGFKDYGTLTVLINGDEEISSPGARSTITRFGMDQDAVLSFEGGGSDGGIRLATSGIGSAYLSVIGKTSHAGARPEGGVNALYELSHQLLQMKDLSRNDIGLKLNWTVAQAGSNRNVIPGEATAQADARALKVSDFDGLAKTLQERIKNKLLPDSKVALKFEVRRPPLEPTAASRALSAHARTVYDEIGLPMKVMDVATGGGTDAAFAALKARGAVIEGMGLSGFGAHSNDAEYVQLGSIVPRLYLTTRLVMDLARDKVPAK
;
A
#
# COMPACT_ATOMS: atom_id res chain seq x y z
N MET A 1 6.89 99.45 41.04
CA MET A 1 5.43 99.56 41.12
C MET A 1 4.86 98.68 40.07
N SER A 2 4.10 97.73 40.40
CA SER A 2 3.15 96.87 39.72
C SER A 2 3.27 95.41 40.12
N HIS A 3 2.27 95.00 40.87
CA HIS A 3 2.09 93.62 41.35
C HIS A 3 1.64 92.71 40.19
N CYS A 4 2.19 91.54 40.11
CA CYS A 4 1.68 90.47 39.28
C CYS A 4 1.46 89.21 40.14
N HIS A 5 0.23 88.78 40.25
CA HIS A 5 -0.19 87.55 40.96
C HIS A 5 0.03 86.29 40.06
N PRO A 6 0.47 85.20 40.61
CA PRO A 6 0.49 83.92 39.84
C PRO A 6 -0.82 83.15 39.97
N HIS A 7 -1.40 82.77 38.82
CA HIS A 7 -2.52 81.79 38.74
C HIS A 7 -1.96 80.35 38.82
N SER A 8 -2.47 79.61 39.81
CA SER A 8 -2.20 78.22 39.98
C SER A 8 -3.20 77.39 39.09
N HIS A 9 -2.63 76.70 38.12
CA HIS A 9 -3.39 75.68 37.35
C HIS A 9 -3.26 74.28 38.00
N HIS A 10 -4.35 73.76 38.53
CA HIS A 10 -4.45 72.36 38.97
C HIS A 10 -4.62 71.45 37.77
N LEU A 11 -3.58 70.68 37.45
CA LEU A 11 -3.65 69.61 36.46
C LEU A 11 -4.22 68.35 37.11
N ARG A 12 -5.43 67.97 36.72
CA ARG A 12 -6.06 66.70 37.15
C ARG A 12 -5.54 65.56 36.23
N LEU A 13 -4.74 64.69 36.80
CA LEU A 13 -4.24 63.47 36.13
C LEU A 13 -5.38 62.44 36.16
N ALA A 14 -5.98 62.11 35.01
CA ALA A 14 -6.90 61.02 34.85
C ALA A 14 -6.08 59.74 34.63
N VAL A 15 -6.13 58.83 35.61
CA VAL A 15 -5.53 57.47 35.47
C VAL A 15 -6.53 56.58 34.74
N PHE A 16 -6.24 56.27 33.50
CA PHE A 16 -6.96 55.21 32.76
C PHE A 16 -6.40 53.86 33.20
N ALA A 17 -7.20 53.11 33.97
CA ALA A 17 -6.90 51.71 34.26
C ALA A 17 -7.34 50.87 33.07
N SER A 18 -6.40 50.44 32.21
CA SER A 18 -6.66 49.48 31.16
C SER A 18 -6.71 48.06 31.76
N ALA A 19 -7.93 47.54 31.89
CA ALA A 19 -8.14 46.13 32.23
C ALA A 19 -7.75 45.27 31.04
N PHE A 20 -6.54 44.66 31.07
CA PHE A 20 -6.18 43.57 30.16
C PHE A 20 -6.99 42.33 30.53
N ALA A 21 -8.03 42.03 29.74
CA ALA A 21 -8.71 40.73 29.79
C ALA A 21 -7.77 39.68 29.18
N CYS A 22 -7.07 38.90 30.01
CA CYS A 22 -6.44 37.66 29.60
C CYS A 22 -7.52 36.72 29.15
N ALA A 23 -7.82 36.64 27.84
CA ALA A 23 -8.54 35.57 27.28
C ALA A 23 -7.66 34.29 27.41
N ALA A 24 -7.93 33.48 28.40
CA ALA A 24 -7.36 32.15 28.51
C ALA A 24 -7.75 31.40 27.22
N LEU A 25 -6.78 31.11 26.35
CA LEU A 25 -6.93 30.17 25.24
C LEU A 25 -7.24 28.81 25.87
N VAL A 26 -8.53 28.48 25.96
CA VAL A 26 -8.98 27.12 26.29
C VAL A 26 -8.54 26.27 25.09
N PRO A 27 -7.63 25.29 25.26
CA PRO A 27 -7.32 24.39 24.16
C PRO A 27 -8.57 23.71 23.69
N PRO A 28 -8.73 23.43 22.37
CA PRO A 28 -9.90 22.72 21.87
C PRO A 28 -10.04 21.41 22.64
N ALA A 29 -11.21 21.22 23.25
CA ALA A 29 -11.51 19.97 23.93
C ALA A 29 -11.53 18.86 22.88
N HIS A 30 -10.52 17.97 22.89
CA HIS A 30 -10.57 16.75 22.10
C HIS A 30 -11.78 15.93 22.56
N ALA A 31 -12.48 15.31 21.60
CA ALA A 31 -13.54 14.35 21.96
C ALA A 31 -12.88 13.20 22.75
N ALA A 32 -13.51 12.80 23.85
CA ALA A 32 -12.98 11.71 24.66
C ALA A 32 -13.10 10.36 23.90
N PRO A 33 -12.17 9.42 24.13
CA PRO A 33 -12.23 8.10 23.50
C PRO A 33 -13.49 7.35 23.90
N VAL A 34 -13.98 6.48 22.99
CA VAL A 34 -15.08 5.57 23.32
C VAL A 34 -14.56 4.48 24.22
N THR A 35 -14.78 4.61 25.52
CA THR A 35 -14.15 3.81 26.59
C THR A 35 -14.25 2.31 26.36
N VAL A 36 -15.41 1.80 25.91
CA VAL A 36 -15.58 0.34 25.69
C VAL A 36 -14.72 -0.17 24.53
N VAL A 37 -14.48 0.63 23.51
CA VAL A 37 -13.61 0.26 22.37
C VAL A 37 -12.15 0.35 22.79
N GLU A 38 -11.78 1.37 23.56
CA GLU A 38 -10.41 1.51 24.07
C GLU A 38 -10.04 0.36 25.02
N GLN A 39 -10.94 -0.02 25.93
CA GLN A 39 -10.74 -1.17 26.81
C GLN A 39 -10.61 -2.47 26.02
N ALA A 40 -11.44 -2.69 24.99
CA ALA A 40 -11.35 -3.85 24.12
C ALA A 40 -10.00 -3.88 23.37
N ALA A 41 -9.54 -2.73 22.84
CA ALA A 41 -8.25 -2.62 22.16
C ALA A 41 -7.08 -2.94 23.10
N ASN A 42 -7.10 -2.43 24.32
CA ASN A 42 -6.10 -2.75 25.35
C ASN A 42 -6.08 -4.26 25.70
N ALA A 43 -7.25 -4.88 25.81
CA ALA A 43 -7.36 -6.33 26.07
C ALA A 43 -6.80 -7.18 24.92
N GLN A 44 -6.82 -6.68 23.68
CA GLN A 44 -6.30 -7.38 22.50
C GLN A 44 -4.79 -7.19 22.27
N ARG A 45 -4.11 -6.32 23.02
CA ARG A 45 -2.69 -6.01 22.78
C ARG A 45 -1.80 -7.25 22.83
N GLN A 46 -1.85 -8.05 23.91
CA GLN A 46 -1.03 -9.27 24.04
C GLN A 46 -1.51 -10.38 23.11
N PRO A 47 -2.81 -10.70 23.00
CA PRO A 47 -3.29 -11.67 22.01
C PRO A 47 -2.87 -11.37 20.57
N MET A 48 -2.84 -10.10 20.16
CA MET A 48 -2.38 -9.72 18.83
C MET A 48 -0.88 -9.95 18.64
N LEU A 49 -0.06 -9.65 19.65
CA LEU A 49 1.38 -9.94 19.62
C LEU A 49 1.65 -11.45 19.50
N ASP A 50 0.89 -12.26 20.20
CA ASP A 50 0.96 -13.73 20.09
C ASP A 50 0.53 -14.21 18.70
N THR A 51 -0.50 -13.59 18.10
CA THR A 51 -0.92 -13.86 16.73
C THR A 51 0.17 -13.51 15.73
N MET A 52 0.82 -12.35 15.86
CA MET A 52 1.94 -11.98 14.99
C MET A 52 3.09 -12.98 15.09
N ARG A 53 3.42 -13.45 16.29
CA ARG A 53 4.42 -14.51 16.48
C ARG A 53 4.04 -15.79 15.73
N ASP A 54 2.79 -16.22 15.83
CA ASP A 54 2.33 -17.45 15.18
C ASP A 54 2.40 -17.33 13.66
N LEU A 55 2.01 -16.16 13.10
CA LEU A 55 2.10 -15.88 11.66
C LEU A 55 3.54 -15.79 11.17
N VAL A 56 4.43 -15.11 11.93
CA VAL A 56 5.86 -14.99 11.58
C VAL A 56 6.55 -16.34 11.57
N ASN A 57 6.18 -17.24 12.47
CA ASN A 57 6.75 -18.58 12.55
C ASN A 57 6.35 -19.52 11.39
N ILE A 58 5.53 -19.05 10.45
CA ILE A 58 5.22 -19.75 9.20
C ILE A 58 5.90 -18.99 8.08
N GLU A 59 6.88 -19.60 7.40
CA GLU A 59 7.44 -19.08 6.17
C GLU A 59 6.38 -19.10 5.06
N SER A 60 6.20 -17.96 4.38
CA SER A 60 5.13 -17.77 3.40
C SER A 60 5.60 -16.95 2.19
N GLY A 61 6.80 -17.23 1.69
CA GLY A 61 7.27 -16.60 0.46
C GLY A 61 6.27 -16.83 -0.70
N SER A 62 6.07 -15.84 -1.58
CA SER A 62 5.04 -15.89 -2.65
C SER A 62 5.14 -17.12 -3.56
N LYS A 63 6.31 -17.78 -3.62
CA LYS A 63 6.54 -19.01 -4.40
C LYS A 63 6.54 -20.28 -3.54
N ASP A 64 6.44 -20.17 -2.21
CA ASP A 64 6.33 -21.32 -1.29
C ASP A 64 4.87 -21.72 -1.07
N LEU A 65 4.31 -22.48 -2.01
CA LEU A 65 2.92 -22.91 -1.96
C LEU A 65 2.58 -23.73 -0.70
N GLU A 66 3.55 -24.47 -0.13
CA GLU A 66 3.35 -25.24 1.11
C GLU A 66 3.21 -24.29 2.31
N GLY A 67 4.11 -23.31 2.43
CA GLY A 67 4.04 -22.29 3.47
C GLY A 67 2.79 -21.44 3.37
N LEU A 68 2.43 -21.02 2.16
CA LEU A 68 1.19 -20.28 1.88
C LEU A 68 -0.07 -21.08 2.26
N ALA A 69 -0.10 -22.38 1.98
CA ALA A 69 -1.24 -23.21 2.40
C ALA A 69 -1.35 -23.32 3.93
N LYS A 70 -0.22 -23.40 4.65
CA LYS A 70 -0.19 -23.47 6.12
C LYS A 70 -0.70 -22.18 6.75
N ILE A 71 -0.20 -21.02 6.29
CA ILE A 71 -0.63 -19.73 6.84
C ILE A 71 -2.09 -19.43 6.48
N ALA A 72 -2.53 -19.78 5.26
CA ALA A 72 -3.93 -19.64 4.85
C ALA A 72 -4.87 -20.47 5.72
N ALA A 73 -4.50 -21.71 6.05
CA ALA A 73 -5.27 -22.58 6.94
C ALA A 73 -5.39 -21.98 8.36
N LEU A 74 -4.28 -21.49 8.92
CA LEU A 74 -4.27 -20.85 10.23
C LEU A 74 -5.21 -19.62 10.26
N ILE A 75 -5.12 -18.76 9.25
CA ILE A 75 -5.97 -17.55 9.14
C ILE A 75 -7.44 -17.94 8.99
N ALA A 76 -7.74 -18.92 8.10
CA ALA A 76 -9.09 -19.40 7.88
C ALA A 76 -9.72 -19.96 9.15
N ASP A 77 -8.98 -20.75 9.92
CA ASP A 77 -9.47 -21.33 11.17
C ASP A 77 -9.74 -20.27 12.24
N ARG A 78 -8.90 -19.24 12.32
CA ARG A 78 -9.14 -18.09 13.22
C ARG A 78 -10.39 -17.30 12.82
N LEU A 79 -10.58 -17.02 11.52
CA LEU A 79 -11.77 -16.34 11.04
C LEU A 79 -13.06 -17.18 11.24
N LYS A 80 -12.99 -18.50 11.08
CA LYS A 80 -14.11 -19.41 11.43
C LYS A 80 -14.44 -19.36 12.92
N ALA A 81 -13.42 -19.41 13.77
CA ALA A 81 -13.61 -19.31 15.23
C ALA A 81 -14.28 -17.98 15.65
N LEU A 82 -14.09 -16.90 14.89
CA LEU A 82 -14.76 -15.62 15.05
C LEU A 82 -16.17 -15.58 14.46
N GLY A 83 -16.68 -16.68 13.90
CA GLY A 83 -18.02 -16.80 13.35
C GLY A 83 -18.14 -16.37 11.88
N GLY A 84 -17.04 -16.24 11.16
CA GLY A 84 -17.03 -15.94 9.73
C GLY A 84 -17.43 -17.16 8.89
N GLN A 85 -18.13 -16.90 7.77
CA GLN A 85 -18.27 -17.88 6.69
C GLN A 85 -17.01 -17.80 5.83
N VAL A 86 -16.16 -18.84 5.92
CA VAL A 86 -14.80 -18.81 5.36
C VAL A 86 -14.67 -19.81 4.21
N GLU A 87 -14.06 -19.35 3.11
CA GLU A 87 -13.64 -20.19 1.98
C GLU A 87 -12.17 -19.88 1.60
N LEU A 88 -11.49 -20.89 1.05
CA LEU A 88 -10.18 -20.75 0.42
C LEU A 88 -10.37 -20.73 -1.10
N ILE A 89 -10.19 -19.57 -1.71
CA ILE A 89 -10.35 -19.39 -3.15
C ILE A 89 -9.03 -19.76 -3.83
N THR A 90 -9.03 -20.75 -4.70
CA THR A 90 -7.89 -21.05 -5.57
C THR A 90 -8.02 -20.20 -6.83
N PRO A 91 -7.07 -19.32 -7.14
CA PRO A 91 -7.11 -18.50 -8.36
C PRO A 91 -7.08 -19.37 -9.61
N THR A 92 -8.03 -19.15 -10.53
CA THR A 92 -8.11 -19.82 -11.83
C THR A 92 -7.84 -18.90 -13.00
N ASP A 93 -8.14 -17.61 -12.83
CA ASP A 93 -7.89 -16.55 -13.81
C ASP A 93 -6.58 -15.83 -13.43
N ILE A 94 -5.44 -16.47 -13.74
CA ILE A 94 -4.13 -15.95 -13.39
C ILE A 94 -3.64 -15.03 -14.50
N TYR A 95 -3.44 -13.74 -14.16
CA TYR A 95 -2.85 -12.75 -15.06
C TYR A 95 -1.37 -13.08 -15.31
N ARG A 96 -1.01 -13.42 -16.55
CA ARG A 96 0.33 -13.85 -16.91
C ARG A 96 1.24 -12.65 -17.23
N MET A 97 2.12 -12.36 -16.30
CA MET A 97 3.28 -11.48 -16.46
C MET A 97 4.50 -12.32 -16.82
N ASP A 98 5.62 -11.66 -17.16
CA ASP A 98 6.84 -12.35 -17.60
C ASP A 98 7.41 -13.31 -16.53
N ASP A 99 7.26 -12.96 -15.26
CA ASP A 99 7.77 -13.67 -14.10
C ASP A 99 6.69 -14.37 -13.25
N THR A 100 5.44 -14.41 -13.71
CA THR A 100 4.34 -15.05 -12.98
C THR A 100 4.59 -16.56 -12.87
N PRO A 101 4.61 -17.12 -11.65
CA PRO A 101 4.73 -18.57 -11.47
C PRO A 101 3.51 -19.29 -12.04
N GLU A 102 3.67 -20.59 -12.36
CA GLU A 102 2.58 -21.41 -12.89
C GLU A 102 1.37 -21.45 -11.93
N ARG A 103 1.66 -21.55 -10.63
CA ARG A 103 0.67 -21.59 -9.55
C ARG A 103 0.99 -20.49 -8.53
N VAL A 104 -0.06 -19.92 -7.93
CA VAL A 104 0.02 -18.87 -6.91
C VAL A 104 -0.71 -19.31 -5.64
N GLY A 105 -0.50 -18.57 -4.55
CA GLY A 105 -1.18 -18.80 -3.28
C GLY A 105 -2.71 -18.68 -3.38
N GLN A 106 -3.41 -19.33 -2.44
CA GLN A 106 -4.86 -19.19 -2.30
C GLN A 106 -5.19 -17.82 -1.68
N VAL A 107 -6.45 -17.41 -1.86
CA VAL A 107 -7.03 -16.24 -1.18
C VAL A 107 -7.94 -16.73 -0.06
N VAL A 108 -7.72 -16.26 1.15
CA VAL A 108 -8.64 -16.48 2.27
C VAL A 108 -9.75 -15.44 2.18
N HIS A 109 -10.97 -15.89 1.99
CA HIS A 109 -12.16 -15.04 1.97
C HIS A 109 -13.06 -15.39 3.16
N ALA A 110 -13.51 -14.39 3.91
CA ALA A 110 -14.46 -14.56 4.98
C ALA A 110 -15.55 -13.49 4.95
N GLU A 111 -16.79 -13.88 5.20
CA GLU A 111 -17.92 -12.98 5.35
C GLU A 111 -18.53 -13.07 6.75
N PHE A 112 -18.79 -11.92 7.34
CA PHE A 112 -19.54 -11.76 8.57
C PHE A 112 -20.84 -11.00 8.25
N LYS A 113 -21.98 -11.64 8.46
CA LYS A 113 -23.29 -11.03 8.24
C LYS A 113 -23.73 -10.25 9.45
N GLY A 114 -24.19 -9.04 9.26
CA GLY A 114 -24.75 -8.16 10.26
C GLY A 114 -26.22 -7.86 10.00
N SER A 115 -26.76 -6.88 10.75
CA SER A 115 -28.16 -6.45 10.68
C SER A 115 -28.34 -5.14 9.90
N GLY A 116 -27.25 -4.46 9.55
CA GLY A 116 -27.29 -3.19 8.80
C GLY A 116 -27.28 -3.38 7.30
N THR A 117 -26.88 -2.33 6.57
CA THR A 117 -26.89 -2.30 5.11
C THR A 117 -25.52 -2.08 4.49
N LYS A 118 -24.57 -1.54 5.24
CA LYS A 118 -23.24 -1.18 4.72
C LYS A 118 -22.38 -2.40 4.49
N LYS A 119 -21.65 -2.39 3.37
CA LYS A 119 -20.68 -3.40 3.00
C LYS A 119 -19.27 -2.83 3.19
N ILE A 120 -18.48 -3.46 4.03
CA ILE A 120 -17.13 -3.01 4.37
C ILE A 120 -16.16 -4.16 4.10
N MET A 121 -15.06 -3.88 3.42
CA MET A 121 -14.03 -4.87 3.14
C MET A 121 -12.72 -4.50 3.83
N LEU A 122 -12.09 -5.51 4.43
CA LEU A 122 -10.76 -5.44 5.03
C LEU A 122 -9.84 -6.31 4.20
N ILE A 123 -8.72 -5.76 3.69
CA ILE A 123 -7.77 -6.50 2.85
C ILE A 123 -6.36 -6.43 3.41
N ALA A 124 -5.64 -7.55 3.30
CA ALA A 124 -4.23 -7.72 3.65
C ALA A 124 -3.63 -8.83 2.79
N HIS A 125 -2.33 -9.06 2.89
CA HIS A 125 -1.70 -10.22 2.27
C HIS A 125 -0.90 -11.06 3.27
N MET A 126 -0.71 -12.33 2.96
CA MET A 126 -0.03 -13.29 3.83
C MET A 126 1.30 -13.79 3.25
N ASP A 127 1.56 -13.50 1.98
CA ASP A 127 2.83 -13.82 1.35
C ASP A 127 3.92 -12.80 1.71
N THR A 128 5.16 -13.15 1.46
CA THR A 128 6.34 -12.33 1.74
C THR A 128 7.39 -12.49 0.63
N VAL A 129 8.35 -11.57 0.56
CA VAL A 129 9.50 -11.65 -0.34
C VAL A 129 10.55 -12.68 0.11
N TYR A 130 10.46 -13.20 1.35
CA TYR A 130 11.51 -14.03 1.96
C TYR A 130 11.49 -15.46 1.46
N LEU A 131 12.70 -16.02 1.30
CA LEU A 131 12.87 -17.39 0.82
C LEU A 131 12.73 -18.41 1.95
N LYS A 132 12.30 -19.62 1.60
CA LYS A 132 12.21 -20.74 2.54
C LYS A 132 13.55 -21.03 3.20
N GLY A 133 13.53 -21.21 4.52
CA GLY A 133 14.71 -21.49 5.34
C GLY A 133 15.33 -20.26 6.01
N MET A 134 14.87 -19.03 5.69
CA MET A 134 15.40 -17.81 6.31
C MET A 134 14.93 -17.61 7.76
N LEU A 135 13.77 -18.19 8.13
CA LEU A 135 13.21 -18.06 9.50
C LEU A 135 14.17 -18.55 10.59
N LYS A 136 15.00 -19.55 10.32
CA LYS A 136 15.99 -20.06 11.27
C LYS A 136 17.03 -19.02 11.69
N ASP A 137 17.35 -18.09 10.78
CA ASP A 137 18.34 -17.03 10.98
C ASP A 137 17.68 -15.73 11.50
N GLN A 138 16.39 -15.58 11.28
CA GLN A 138 15.57 -14.39 11.60
C GLN A 138 14.28 -14.77 12.34
N PRO A 139 14.36 -15.44 13.51
CA PRO A 139 13.16 -15.84 14.25
C PRO A 139 12.42 -14.62 14.81
N PHE A 140 11.13 -14.81 15.12
CA PHE A 140 10.37 -13.80 15.84
C PHE A 140 11.06 -13.45 17.16
N ARG A 141 11.23 -12.17 17.43
CA ARG A 141 11.77 -11.67 18.71
C ARG A 141 11.13 -10.34 19.08
N VAL A 142 11.06 -10.09 20.38
CA VAL A 142 10.65 -8.80 20.92
C VAL A 142 11.87 -8.19 21.61
N ASP A 143 12.10 -6.90 21.31
CA ASP A 143 13.17 -6.11 21.89
C ASP A 143 12.63 -4.72 22.21
N ALA A 144 12.57 -4.39 23.49
CA ALA A 144 11.99 -3.15 24.02
C ALA A 144 10.55 -2.93 23.51
N ASP A 145 10.34 -1.91 22.69
CA ASP A 145 9.05 -1.49 22.14
C ASP A 145 8.78 -2.01 20.71
N LYS A 146 9.62 -2.96 20.23
CA LYS A 146 9.55 -3.48 18.88
C LYS A 146 9.39 -4.99 18.86
N ALA A 147 8.66 -5.50 17.88
CA ALA A 147 8.68 -6.91 17.50
C ALA A 147 9.27 -7.03 16.10
N TYR A 148 10.21 -7.96 15.96
CA TYR A 148 10.94 -8.25 14.73
C TYR A 148 10.55 -9.61 14.18
N GLY A 149 10.61 -9.77 12.88
CA GLY A 149 10.40 -11.04 12.20
C GLY A 149 10.19 -10.87 10.70
N LEU A 150 10.37 -11.94 9.96
CA LEU A 150 10.21 -11.93 8.50
C LEU A 150 8.74 -11.73 8.09
N GLY A 151 8.48 -10.66 7.33
CA GLY A 151 7.13 -10.29 6.90
C GLY A 151 6.26 -9.74 8.04
N ILE A 152 6.86 -9.33 9.18
CA ILE A 152 6.07 -8.82 10.30
C ILE A 152 5.47 -7.46 10.00
N ALA A 153 6.18 -6.58 9.27
CA ALA A 153 5.69 -5.27 8.87
C ALA A 153 4.97 -5.32 7.52
N ASP A 154 5.26 -6.34 6.69
CA ASP A 154 4.78 -6.52 5.34
C ASP A 154 4.39 -7.99 5.06
N ASP A 155 3.14 -8.46 5.32
CA ASP A 155 2.02 -7.73 5.92
C ASP A 155 1.33 -8.57 7.02
N LYS A 156 2.09 -9.44 7.73
CA LYS A 156 1.54 -10.32 8.78
C LYS A 156 0.91 -9.53 9.93
N GLN A 157 1.38 -8.31 10.21
CA GLN A 157 0.76 -7.40 11.16
C GLN A 157 -0.62 -6.92 10.69
N GLY A 158 -0.80 -6.69 9.39
CA GLY A 158 -2.10 -6.32 8.81
C GLY A 158 -3.11 -7.45 8.97
N VAL A 159 -2.69 -8.68 8.67
CA VAL A 159 -3.50 -9.88 8.95
C VAL A 159 -3.89 -9.94 10.43
N ALA A 160 -2.94 -9.75 11.36
CA ALA A 160 -3.21 -9.75 12.79
C ALA A 160 -4.16 -8.61 13.20
N THR A 161 -3.98 -7.41 12.63
CA THR A 161 -4.86 -6.25 12.90
C THR A 161 -6.30 -6.55 12.48
N ILE A 162 -6.52 -7.15 11.32
CA ILE A 162 -7.85 -7.57 10.85
C ILE A 162 -8.46 -8.58 11.82
N LEU A 163 -7.76 -9.67 12.15
CA LEU A 163 -8.26 -10.72 13.02
C LEU A 163 -8.69 -10.17 14.39
N HIS A 164 -7.87 -9.32 15.01
CA HIS A 164 -8.15 -8.77 16.33
C HIS A 164 -9.20 -7.64 16.31
N SER A 165 -9.33 -6.89 15.21
CA SER A 165 -10.43 -5.94 15.04
C SER A 165 -11.78 -6.66 14.89
N VAL A 166 -11.82 -7.77 14.14
CA VAL A 166 -13.03 -8.62 14.05
C VAL A 166 -13.35 -9.23 15.43
N ALA A 167 -12.35 -9.71 16.17
CA ALA A 167 -12.54 -10.22 17.55
C ALA A 167 -13.13 -9.14 18.47
N MET A 168 -12.66 -7.90 18.37
CA MET A 168 -13.22 -6.77 19.14
C MET A 168 -14.68 -6.51 18.78
N LEU A 169 -15.03 -6.47 17.48
CA LEU A 169 -16.42 -6.28 17.05
C LEU A 169 -17.33 -7.39 17.59
N GLN A 170 -16.88 -8.64 17.58
CA GLN A 170 -17.61 -9.78 18.15
C GLN A 170 -17.78 -9.65 19.67
N ALA A 171 -16.72 -9.31 20.40
CA ALA A 171 -16.74 -9.12 21.84
C ALA A 171 -17.68 -7.97 22.28
N LEU A 172 -17.76 -6.91 21.45
CA LEU A 172 -18.66 -5.78 21.65
C LEU A 172 -20.11 -6.07 21.19
N GLY A 173 -20.38 -7.24 20.62
CA GLY A 173 -21.68 -7.60 20.06
C GLY A 173 -22.10 -6.73 18.88
N PHE A 174 -21.14 -6.08 18.21
CA PHE A 174 -21.40 -5.13 17.14
C PHE A 174 -21.68 -5.84 15.81
N LYS A 175 -22.87 -5.61 15.26
CA LYS A 175 -23.35 -6.21 14.01
C LYS A 175 -24.14 -5.22 13.13
N ASP A 176 -23.93 -3.91 13.30
CA ASP A 176 -24.72 -2.88 12.59
C ASP A 176 -24.31 -2.73 11.10
N TYR A 177 -23.29 -3.44 10.62
CA TYR A 177 -22.97 -3.56 9.19
C TYR A 177 -23.90 -4.56 8.49
N GLY A 178 -24.04 -4.46 7.18
CA GLY A 178 -24.73 -5.48 6.37
C GLY A 178 -23.80 -6.68 6.11
N THR A 179 -22.60 -6.41 5.63
CA THR A 179 -21.55 -7.42 5.44
C THR A 179 -20.19 -6.82 5.79
N LEU A 180 -19.42 -7.54 6.60
CA LEU A 180 -18.00 -7.29 6.78
C LEU A 180 -17.24 -8.40 6.06
N THR A 181 -16.52 -8.04 5.01
CA THR A 181 -15.72 -8.96 4.18
C THR A 181 -14.26 -8.87 4.57
N VAL A 182 -13.62 -10.00 4.76
CA VAL A 182 -12.16 -10.11 4.93
C VAL A 182 -11.60 -10.84 3.73
N LEU A 183 -10.57 -10.26 3.10
CA LEU A 183 -9.89 -10.86 1.95
C LEU A 183 -8.38 -10.78 2.18
N ILE A 184 -7.71 -11.96 2.25
CA ILE A 184 -6.27 -12.05 2.50
C ILE A 184 -5.67 -12.94 1.41
N ASN A 185 -4.84 -12.38 0.55
CA ASN A 185 -4.24 -13.09 -0.57
C ASN A 185 -2.80 -13.53 -0.30
N GLY A 186 -2.30 -14.40 -1.16
CA GLY A 186 -0.97 -15.01 -1.03
C GLY A 186 -0.09 -14.79 -2.25
N ASP A 187 -0.23 -13.64 -2.93
CA ASP A 187 0.56 -13.32 -4.13
C ASP A 187 0.74 -11.81 -4.35
N GLU A 188 0.63 -11.01 -3.28
CA GLU A 188 0.79 -9.54 -3.34
C GLU A 188 2.18 -9.16 -3.81
N GLU A 189 3.22 -9.75 -3.24
CA GLU A 189 4.63 -9.44 -3.47
C GLU A 189 5.11 -9.70 -4.92
N ILE A 190 4.31 -10.47 -5.65
CA ILE A 190 4.51 -10.70 -7.09
C ILE A 190 3.46 -9.99 -7.95
N SER A 191 2.85 -8.92 -7.41
CA SER A 191 1.85 -8.07 -8.05
C SER A 191 0.48 -8.73 -8.26
N SER A 192 0.08 -9.60 -7.36
CA SER A 192 -1.26 -10.22 -7.26
C SER A 192 -1.78 -10.82 -8.57
N PRO A 193 -1.01 -11.65 -9.28
CA PRO A 193 -1.44 -12.18 -10.57
C PRO A 193 -2.70 -13.04 -10.46
N GLY A 194 -2.89 -13.76 -9.37
CA GLY A 194 -4.08 -14.57 -9.12
C GLY A 194 -5.18 -13.83 -8.37
N ALA A 195 -4.81 -12.97 -7.42
CA ALA A 195 -5.79 -12.31 -6.55
C ALA A 195 -6.43 -11.06 -7.16
N ARG A 196 -5.79 -10.37 -8.13
CA ARG A 196 -6.24 -9.07 -8.66
C ARG A 196 -7.69 -9.03 -9.14
N SER A 197 -8.15 -10.05 -9.87
CA SER A 197 -9.53 -10.14 -10.35
C SER A 197 -10.51 -10.33 -9.21
N THR A 198 -10.14 -11.14 -8.21
CA THR A 198 -10.92 -11.38 -6.98
C THR A 198 -11.02 -10.11 -6.14
N ILE A 199 -9.92 -9.41 -5.88
CA ILE A 199 -9.89 -8.14 -5.14
C ILE A 199 -10.77 -7.10 -5.84
N THR A 200 -10.62 -6.92 -7.16
CA THR A 200 -11.44 -5.97 -7.93
C THR A 200 -12.92 -6.31 -7.87
N ARG A 201 -13.27 -7.59 -8.00
CA ARG A 201 -14.66 -8.05 -7.97
C ARG A 201 -15.31 -7.82 -6.60
N PHE A 202 -14.63 -8.17 -5.51
CA PHE A 202 -15.16 -7.94 -4.17
C PHE A 202 -15.19 -6.45 -3.81
N GLY A 203 -14.19 -5.66 -4.25
CA GLY A 203 -14.13 -4.23 -3.99
C GLY A 203 -15.26 -3.42 -4.64
N MET A 204 -15.81 -3.89 -5.77
CA MET A 204 -16.80 -3.17 -6.57
C MET A 204 -18.05 -2.77 -5.78
N ASP A 205 -18.55 -3.65 -4.91
CA ASP A 205 -19.81 -3.48 -4.19
C ASP A 205 -19.65 -2.92 -2.77
N GLN A 206 -18.42 -2.57 -2.36
CA GLN A 206 -18.16 -2.09 -1.01
C GLN A 206 -18.48 -0.60 -0.84
N ASP A 207 -18.99 -0.24 0.31
CA ASP A 207 -19.15 1.15 0.76
C ASP A 207 -17.81 1.73 1.25
N ALA A 208 -16.91 0.86 1.74
CA ALA A 208 -15.52 1.19 2.04
C ALA A 208 -14.61 -0.03 1.97
N VAL A 209 -13.35 0.20 1.60
CA VAL A 209 -12.26 -0.79 1.65
C VAL A 209 -11.15 -0.22 2.52
N LEU A 210 -10.75 -0.96 3.54
CA LEU A 210 -9.64 -0.65 4.42
C LEU A 210 -8.51 -1.64 4.11
N SER A 211 -7.36 -1.14 3.66
CA SER A 211 -6.19 -1.95 3.32
C SER A 211 -5.13 -1.83 4.40
N PHE A 212 -4.58 -2.97 4.82
CA PHE A 212 -3.83 -3.09 6.08
C PHE A 212 -2.33 -3.20 5.91
N GLU A 213 -1.80 -2.75 4.79
CA GLU A 213 -0.36 -2.50 4.71
C GLU A 213 0.14 -1.64 5.87
N GLY A 214 1.41 -1.76 6.20
CA GLY A 214 1.99 -1.01 7.30
C GLY A 214 1.80 0.50 7.18
N GLY A 215 1.47 1.18 8.27
CA GLY A 215 1.32 2.63 8.36
C GLY A 215 2.63 3.41 8.19
N GLY A 216 3.75 2.72 7.90
CA GLY A 216 5.07 3.33 7.86
C GLY A 216 5.61 3.68 9.24
N SER A 217 6.78 4.33 9.31
CA SER A 217 7.42 4.70 10.58
C SER A 217 6.63 5.74 11.39
N ASP A 218 5.78 6.51 10.74
CA ASP A 218 4.99 7.60 11.32
C ASP A 218 3.49 7.29 11.48
N GLY A 219 3.08 6.06 11.15
CA GLY A 219 1.71 5.62 11.33
C GLY A 219 0.69 6.35 10.45
N GLY A 220 1.07 6.73 9.21
CA GLY A 220 0.20 7.48 8.30
C GLY A 220 -0.80 6.61 7.54
N ILE A 221 -1.93 7.21 7.13
CA ILE A 221 -2.86 6.66 6.13
C ILE A 221 -2.45 7.18 4.75
N ARG A 222 -2.55 6.33 3.73
CA ARG A 222 -2.27 6.67 2.33
C ARG A 222 -3.54 6.66 1.50
N LEU A 223 -3.71 7.68 0.68
CA LEU A 223 -4.78 7.79 -0.31
C LEU A 223 -4.28 7.55 -1.73
N ALA A 224 -2.95 7.47 -1.89
CA ALA A 224 -2.29 7.28 -3.17
C ALA A 224 -1.17 6.25 -3.06
N THR A 225 -1.05 5.37 -4.06
CA THR A 225 0.10 4.50 -4.29
C THR A 225 0.50 4.57 -5.76
N SER A 226 1.77 4.27 -6.07
CA SER A 226 2.23 4.28 -7.44
C SER A 226 1.74 3.05 -8.20
N GLY A 227 1.33 3.25 -9.43
CA GLY A 227 1.23 2.16 -10.38
C GLY A 227 2.61 1.62 -10.74
N ILE A 228 2.69 0.33 -11.04
CA ILE A 228 3.90 -0.38 -11.43
C ILE A 228 3.70 -0.95 -12.82
N GLY A 229 4.62 -0.62 -13.73
CA GLY A 229 4.66 -1.16 -15.08
C GLY A 229 6.04 -1.67 -15.44
N SER A 230 6.12 -2.53 -16.42
CA SER A 230 7.37 -3.00 -17.00
C SER A 230 7.33 -2.89 -18.53
N ALA A 231 8.44 -2.49 -19.12
CA ALA A 231 8.61 -2.55 -20.56
C ALA A 231 9.68 -3.58 -20.92
N TYR A 232 9.38 -4.43 -21.87
CA TYR A 232 10.27 -5.47 -22.38
C TYR A 232 10.54 -5.18 -23.86
N LEU A 233 11.79 -4.88 -24.18
CA LEU A 233 12.26 -4.58 -25.54
C LEU A 233 13.10 -5.74 -26.04
N SER A 234 12.79 -6.24 -27.22
CA SER A 234 13.56 -7.27 -27.90
C SER A 234 13.95 -6.82 -29.31
N VAL A 235 15.18 -7.12 -29.68
CA VAL A 235 15.73 -6.83 -31.00
C VAL A 235 16.29 -8.12 -31.59
N ILE A 236 15.85 -8.48 -32.77
CA ILE A 236 16.38 -9.58 -33.58
C ILE A 236 17.10 -8.98 -34.77
N GLY A 237 18.37 -9.27 -34.90
CA GLY A 237 19.23 -8.94 -36.01
C GLY A 237 19.68 -10.20 -36.72
N LYS A 238 20.97 -10.24 -37.10
CA LYS A 238 21.63 -11.37 -37.82
C LYS A 238 23.06 -11.51 -37.40
N THR A 239 23.47 -12.71 -37.02
CA THR A 239 24.86 -12.99 -36.66
C THR A 239 25.77 -12.99 -37.89
N SER A 240 27.02 -12.58 -37.68
CA SER A 240 28.13 -12.69 -38.67
C SER A 240 29.45 -12.62 -37.93
N HIS A 241 30.54 -13.01 -38.62
CA HIS A 241 31.90 -12.90 -38.09
C HIS A 241 32.32 -11.42 -38.07
N ALA A 242 32.58 -10.87 -36.87
CA ALA A 242 32.79 -9.43 -36.67
C ALA A 242 34.03 -8.87 -37.41
N GLY A 243 35.07 -9.68 -37.63
CA GLY A 243 36.28 -9.27 -38.34
C GLY A 243 36.35 -9.67 -39.81
N ALA A 244 35.70 -10.76 -40.22
CA ALA A 244 35.79 -11.27 -41.57
C ALA A 244 34.64 -10.86 -42.48
N ARG A 245 33.43 -10.74 -41.94
CA ARG A 245 32.22 -10.42 -42.75
C ARG A 245 31.19 -9.62 -41.91
N PRO A 246 31.59 -8.49 -41.33
CA PRO A 246 30.64 -7.70 -40.48
C PRO A 246 29.42 -7.22 -41.27
N GLU A 247 29.54 -6.89 -42.56
CA GLU A 247 28.48 -6.44 -43.46
C GLU A 247 27.42 -7.52 -43.74
N GLY A 248 27.72 -8.78 -43.49
CA GLY A 248 26.77 -9.89 -43.60
C GLY A 248 25.82 -10.01 -42.40
N GLY A 249 26.05 -9.23 -41.34
CA GLY A 249 25.30 -9.24 -40.09
C GLY A 249 24.37 -8.03 -39.93
N VAL A 250 23.42 -8.14 -39.00
CA VAL A 250 22.59 -7.02 -38.51
C VAL A 250 22.79 -6.95 -37.01
N ASN A 251 23.49 -5.91 -36.56
CA ASN A 251 23.96 -5.83 -35.18
C ASN A 251 22.83 -5.44 -34.19
N ALA A 252 22.27 -6.42 -33.50
CA ALA A 252 21.19 -6.20 -32.56
C ALA A 252 21.58 -5.28 -31.38
N LEU A 253 22.88 -5.26 -30.98
CA LEU A 253 23.34 -4.36 -29.92
C LEU A 253 23.29 -2.88 -30.37
N TYR A 254 23.63 -2.56 -31.61
CA TYR A 254 23.53 -1.18 -32.11
C TYR A 254 22.10 -0.74 -32.22
N GLU A 255 21.19 -1.59 -32.71
CA GLU A 255 19.77 -1.28 -32.76
C GLU A 255 19.19 -1.09 -31.35
N LEU A 256 19.52 -1.99 -30.41
CA LEU A 256 19.08 -1.85 -29.02
C LEU A 256 19.54 -0.52 -28.43
N SER A 257 20.80 -0.16 -28.62
CA SER A 257 21.37 1.10 -28.12
C SER A 257 20.63 2.32 -28.69
N HIS A 258 20.29 2.31 -29.99
CA HIS A 258 19.49 3.34 -30.64
C HIS A 258 18.09 3.43 -30.01
N GLN A 259 17.42 2.29 -29.82
CA GLN A 259 16.08 2.24 -29.23
C GLN A 259 16.08 2.80 -27.80
N LEU A 260 17.05 2.43 -26.97
CA LEU A 260 17.16 2.94 -25.60
C LEU A 260 17.43 4.45 -25.57
N LEU A 261 18.30 4.96 -26.43
CA LEU A 261 18.63 6.38 -26.49
C LEU A 261 17.44 7.25 -26.93
N GLN A 262 16.62 6.78 -27.87
CA GLN A 262 15.43 7.54 -28.29
C GLN A 262 14.28 7.49 -27.26
N MET A 263 14.34 6.60 -26.29
CA MET A 263 13.31 6.44 -25.22
C MET A 263 13.78 6.93 -23.86
N LYS A 264 15.01 7.45 -23.71
CA LYS A 264 15.60 7.85 -22.43
C LYS A 264 14.85 9.01 -21.73
N ASP A 265 14.19 9.87 -22.47
CA ASP A 265 13.58 11.11 -21.99
C ASP A 265 12.03 11.02 -21.88
N LEU A 266 11.48 9.79 -21.74
CA LEU A 266 10.04 9.58 -21.63
C LEU A 266 9.47 9.76 -20.22
N SER A 267 10.32 9.90 -19.21
CA SER A 267 9.87 10.26 -17.86
C SER A 267 9.30 11.68 -17.82
N ARG A 268 8.21 11.87 -17.10
CA ARG A 268 7.51 13.12 -16.89
C ARG A 268 7.37 13.37 -15.37
N ASN A 269 8.38 14.01 -14.79
CA ASN A 269 8.43 14.27 -13.36
C ASN A 269 7.30 15.19 -12.88
N ASP A 270 6.82 16.07 -13.77
CA ASP A 270 5.69 16.99 -13.53
C ASP A 270 4.36 16.28 -13.22
N ILE A 271 4.18 15.06 -13.74
CA ILE A 271 3.01 14.20 -13.48
C ILE A 271 3.36 12.92 -12.72
N GLY A 272 4.62 12.77 -12.26
CA GLY A 272 5.09 11.58 -11.54
C GLY A 272 5.25 10.31 -12.38
N LEU A 273 5.24 10.42 -13.72
CA LEU A 273 5.53 9.31 -14.62
C LEU A 273 7.03 9.09 -14.72
N LYS A 274 7.48 7.86 -14.46
CA LYS A 274 8.88 7.46 -14.55
C LYS A 274 9.02 6.25 -15.47
N LEU A 275 10.08 6.24 -16.28
CA LEU A 275 10.51 5.10 -17.06
C LEU A 275 12.03 5.00 -16.97
N ASN A 276 12.54 3.87 -16.47
CA ASN A 276 13.97 3.64 -16.34
C ASN A 276 14.32 2.28 -16.91
N TRP A 277 15.18 2.26 -17.96
CA TRP A 277 15.75 1.04 -18.48
C TRP A 277 16.87 0.57 -17.55
N THR A 278 16.70 -0.60 -16.94
CA THR A 278 17.54 -1.06 -15.82
C THR A 278 18.29 -2.36 -16.12
N VAL A 279 17.82 -3.12 -17.11
CA VAL A 279 18.46 -4.37 -17.54
C VAL A 279 18.67 -4.31 -19.05
N ALA A 280 19.85 -4.75 -19.53
CA ALA A 280 20.14 -4.93 -20.95
C ALA A 280 21.09 -6.12 -21.16
N GLN A 281 20.86 -6.90 -22.21
CA GLN A 281 21.66 -8.04 -22.57
C GLN A 281 21.84 -8.08 -24.10
N ALA A 282 23.07 -8.34 -24.58
CA ALA A 282 23.39 -8.47 -26.01
C ALA A 282 24.69 -9.23 -26.24
N GLY A 283 24.66 -10.18 -27.17
CA GLY A 283 25.84 -10.94 -27.59
C GLY A 283 26.40 -11.86 -26.49
N SER A 284 27.28 -12.77 -26.92
CA SER A 284 27.99 -13.70 -26.03
C SER A 284 29.48 -13.76 -26.34
N ASN A 285 29.88 -13.55 -27.60
CA ASN A 285 31.24 -13.64 -28.04
C ASN A 285 31.73 -12.36 -28.74
N ARG A 286 32.91 -11.88 -28.38
CA ARG A 286 33.50 -10.63 -28.88
C ARG A 286 33.65 -10.57 -30.40
N ASN A 287 33.91 -11.69 -31.06
CA ASN A 287 34.16 -11.78 -32.51
C ASN A 287 32.92 -12.16 -33.34
N VAL A 288 31.71 -12.05 -32.74
CA VAL A 288 30.41 -12.33 -33.40
C VAL A 288 29.55 -11.08 -33.37
N ILE A 289 28.99 -10.68 -34.50
CA ILE A 289 27.91 -9.66 -34.54
C ILE A 289 26.70 -10.21 -33.80
N PRO A 290 26.18 -9.55 -32.75
CA PRO A 290 25.02 -10.02 -31.99
C PRO A 290 23.78 -10.14 -32.86
N GLY A 291 23.17 -11.32 -32.90
CA GLY A 291 21.88 -11.56 -33.58
C GLY A 291 20.68 -11.25 -32.71
N GLU A 292 20.86 -11.13 -31.40
CA GLU A 292 19.77 -10.85 -30.45
C GLU A 292 20.21 -9.86 -29.36
N ALA A 293 19.29 -9.01 -28.90
CA ALA A 293 19.47 -8.13 -27.78
C ALA A 293 18.14 -7.85 -27.09
N THR A 294 18.17 -7.68 -25.78
CA THR A 294 16.97 -7.40 -24.97
C THR A 294 17.24 -6.30 -23.94
N ALA A 295 16.19 -5.59 -23.54
CA ALA A 295 16.24 -4.69 -22.40
C ALA A 295 14.91 -4.71 -21.63
N GLN A 296 14.98 -4.35 -20.34
CA GLN A 296 13.81 -4.24 -19.47
C GLN A 296 13.83 -2.90 -18.74
N ALA A 297 12.65 -2.30 -18.57
CA ALA A 297 12.47 -1.06 -17.85
C ALA A 297 11.44 -1.20 -16.73
N ASP A 298 11.70 -0.51 -15.61
CA ASP A 298 10.71 -0.20 -14.58
C ASP A 298 9.96 1.08 -14.96
N ALA A 299 8.63 1.05 -14.84
CA ALA A 299 7.77 2.20 -15.05
C ALA A 299 6.91 2.45 -13.81
N ARG A 300 6.76 3.73 -13.44
CA ARG A 300 5.88 4.18 -12.34
C ARG A 300 4.96 5.28 -12.83
N ALA A 301 3.69 5.25 -12.41
CA ALA A 301 2.70 6.26 -12.76
C ALA A 301 1.79 6.57 -11.57
N LEU A 302 1.20 7.77 -11.57
CA LEU A 302 0.23 8.20 -10.57
C LEU A 302 -1.22 8.06 -11.05
N LYS A 303 -1.41 7.85 -12.36
CA LYS A 303 -2.72 7.64 -12.99
C LYS A 303 -2.66 6.48 -13.97
N VAL A 304 -3.76 5.75 -14.09
CA VAL A 304 -3.89 4.64 -15.05
C VAL A 304 -3.68 5.14 -16.49
N SER A 305 -4.25 6.30 -16.84
CA SER A 305 -4.14 6.91 -18.17
C SER A 305 -2.70 7.23 -18.60
N ASP A 306 -1.79 7.45 -17.64
CA ASP A 306 -0.39 7.75 -17.94
C ASP A 306 0.34 6.51 -18.47
N PHE A 307 -0.02 5.33 -18.01
CA PHE A 307 0.50 4.06 -18.55
C PHE A 307 0.02 3.82 -20.00
N ASP A 308 -1.25 4.13 -20.30
CA ASP A 308 -1.78 4.01 -21.66
C ASP A 308 -1.04 4.94 -22.61
N GLY A 309 -0.80 6.19 -22.20
CA GLY A 309 -0.03 7.18 -22.94
C GLY A 309 1.43 6.75 -23.16
N LEU A 310 2.07 6.21 -22.11
CA LEU A 310 3.45 5.70 -22.19
C LEU A 310 3.53 4.50 -23.15
N ALA A 311 2.66 3.51 -22.99
CA ALA A 311 2.62 2.32 -23.84
C ALA A 311 2.48 2.70 -25.32
N LYS A 312 1.57 3.62 -25.65
CA LYS A 312 1.38 4.14 -27.01
C LYS A 312 2.66 4.81 -27.53
N THR A 313 3.29 5.67 -26.71
CA THR A 313 4.52 6.37 -27.08
C THR A 313 5.66 5.39 -27.36
N LEU A 314 5.83 4.39 -26.51
CA LEU A 314 6.84 3.35 -26.70
C LEU A 314 6.63 2.58 -28.00
N GLN A 315 5.38 2.18 -28.31
CA GLN A 315 5.05 1.48 -29.56
C GLN A 315 5.30 2.34 -30.82
N GLU A 316 5.13 3.65 -30.74
CA GLU A 316 5.49 4.55 -31.85
C GLU A 316 7.01 4.71 -31.99
N ARG A 317 7.74 4.84 -30.88
CA ARG A 317 9.19 5.04 -30.90
C ARG A 317 9.93 3.86 -31.50
N ILE A 318 9.54 2.61 -31.24
CA ILE A 318 10.21 1.43 -31.78
C ILE A 318 10.11 1.31 -33.30
N LYS A 319 9.24 2.05 -33.97
CA LYS A 319 9.13 2.09 -35.43
C LYS A 319 10.33 2.80 -36.08
N ASN A 320 10.98 3.71 -35.36
CA ASN A 320 12.18 4.41 -35.82
C ASN A 320 13.42 3.51 -35.55
N LYS A 321 13.83 2.77 -36.57
CA LYS A 321 14.95 1.83 -36.50
C LYS A 321 16.25 2.45 -37.05
N LEU A 322 17.38 2.16 -36.40
CA LEU A 322 18.70 2.45 -36.90
C LEU A 322 19.08 1.50 -38.08
N LEU A 323 18.74 0.22 -37.89
CA LEU A 323 19.02 -0.83 -38.84
C LEU A 323 17.71 -1.35 -39.45
N PRO A 324 17.39 -0.99 -40.72
CA PRO A 324 16.10 -1.34 -41.34
C PRO A 324 15.78 -2.84 -41.31
N ASP A 325 16.82 -3.71 -41.44
CA ASP A 325 16.65 -5.16 -41.45
C ASP A 325 16.49 -5.80 -40.08
N SER A 326 16.60 -5.03 -39.01
CA SER A 326 16.30 -5.51 -37.64
C SER A 326 14.80 -5.71 -37.44
N LYS A 327 14.44 -6.64 -36.51
CA LYS A 327 13.08 -6.75 -36.00
C LYS A 327 13.08 -6.26 -34.56
N VAL A 328 12.28 -5.25 -34.28
CA VAL A 328 12.14 -4.66 -32.94
C VAL A 328 10.73 -4.93 -32.45
N ALA A 329 10.60 -5.47 -31.24
CA ALA A 329 9.33 -5.69 -30.59
C ALA A 329 9.38 -5.15 -29.14
N LEU A 330 8.25 -4.60 -28.69
CA LEU A 330 8.09 -4.10 -27.34
C LEU A 330 6.77 -4.59 -26.76
N LYS A 331 6.85 -5.13 -25.53
CA LYS A 331 5.70 -5.43 -24.68
C LYS A 331 5.73 -4.43 -23.53
N PHE A 332 4.61 -3.73 -23.30
CA PHE A 332 4.39 -2.96 -22.08
C PHE A 332 3.37 -3.68 -21.22
N GLU A 333 3.64 -3.81 -19.93
CA GLU A 333 2.86 -4.61 -19.01
C GLU A 333 2.54 -3.77 -17.77
N VAL A 334 1.26 -3.59 -17.48
CA VAL A 334 0.82 -2.98 -16.23
C VAL A 334 0.77 -4.07 -15.16
N ARG A 335 1.73 -4.03 -14.26
CA ARG A 335 1.84 -5.01 -13.16
C ARG A 335 0.84 -4.68 -12.05
N ARG A 336 0.69 -3.40 -11.72
CA ARG A 336 -0.22 -2.90 -10.69
C ARG A 336 -0.74 -1.51 -11.08
N PRO A 337 -2.04 -1.24 -10.97
CA PRO A 337 -2.56 0.11 -11.18
C PRO A 337 -2.12 1.04 -10.03
N PRO A 338 -2.14 2.36 -10.19
CA PRO A 338 -2.03 3.29 -9.08
C PRO A 338 -3.32 3.32 -8.25
N LEU A 339 -3.20 3.57 -6.94
CA LEU A 339 -4.31 4.04 -6.13
C LEU A 339 -4.42 5.56 -6.31
N GLU A 340 -5.56 6.04 -6.72
CA GLU A 340 -5.82 7.47 -6.92
C GLU A 340 -6.70 8.03 -5.79
N PRO A 341 -6.37 9.21 -5.22
CA PRO A 341 -7.19 9.82 -4.17
C PRO A 341 -8.56 10.22 -4.68
N THR A 342 -9.62 9.81 -4.00
CA THR A 342 -11.00 10.18 -4.29
C THR A 342 -11.57 11.14 -3.24
N ALA A 343 -12.68 11.81 -3.51
CA ALA A 343 -13.38 12.61 -2.51
C ALA A 343 -13.83 11.74 -1.33
N ALA A 344 -14.30 10.52 -1.59
CA ALA A 344 -14.71 9.56 -0.56
C ALA A 344 -13.52 9.11 0.31
N SER A 345 -12.35 8.80 -0.28
CA SER A 345 -11.16 8.43 0.49
C SER A 345 -10.64 9.60 1.34
N ARG A 346 -10.73 10.84 0.86
CA ARG A 346 -10.39 12.05 1.64
C ARG A 346 -11.35 12.25 2.81
N ALA A 347 -12.66 12.06 2.61
CA ALA A 347 -13.66 12.16 3.68
C ALA A 347 -13.43 11.10 4.77
N LEU A 348 -13.19 9.84 4.36
CA LEU A 348 -12.91 8.74 5.30
C LEU A 348 -11.61 8.97 6.08
N SER A 349 -10.54 9.43 5.42
CA SER A 349 -9.28 9.73 6.10
C SER A 349 -9.37 10.93 7.05
N ALA A 350 -10.17 11.94 6.71
CA ALA A 350 -10.46 13.05 7.61
C ALA A 350 -11.19 12.56 8.86
N HIS A 351 -12.17 11.67 8.70
CA HIS A 351 -12.86 11.04 9.83
C HIS A 351 -11.91 10.16 10.66
N ALA A 352 -11.03 9.38 10.02
CA ALA A 352 -9.99 8.62 10.71
C ALA A 352 -9.10 9.51 11.59
N ARG A 353 -8.77 10.70 11.11
CA ARG A 353 -8.02 11.70 11.91
C ARG A 353 -8.79 12.10 13.16
N THR A 354 -10.10 12.38 13.05
CA THR A 354 -10.90 12.72 14.24
C THR A 354 -10.96 11.58 15.26
N VAL A 355 -10.99 10.33 14.79
CA VAL A 355 -10.93 9.15 15.67
C VAL A 355 -9.56 9.04 16.38
N TYR A 356 -8.46 9.38 15.71
CA TYR A 356 -7.14 9.40 16.35
C TYR A 356 -6.98 10.55 17.34
N ASP A 357 -7.60 11.70 17.05
CA ASP A 357 -7.61 12.84 17.97
C ASP A 357 -8.34 12.50 19.29
N GLU A 358 -9.33 11.59 19.28
CA GLU A 358 -10.02 11.12 20.50
C GLU A 358 -9.05 10.45 21.49
N ILE A 359 -8.01 9.78 21.00
CA ILE A 359 -6.97 9.13 21.82
C ILE A 359 -5.70 9.97 21.95
N GLY A 360 -5.75 11.25 21.57
CA GLY A 360 -4.65 12.21 21.72
C GLY A 360 -3.47 11.95 20.78
N LEU A 361 -3.66 11.25 19.66
CA LEU A 361 -2.60 10.92 18.71
C LEU A 361 -2.80 11.66 17.38
N PRO A 362 -1.73 12.24 16.81
CA PRO A 362 -1.80 12.83 15.47
C PRO A 362 -1.87 11.74 14.42
N MET A 363 -2.61 11.98 13.33
CA MET A 363 -2.62 11.13 12.15
C MET A 363 -2.17 11.88 10.92
N LYS A 364 -1.15 11.36 10.27
CA LYS A 364 -0.71 11.84 8.97
C LYS A 364 -1.55 11.21 7.87
N VAL A 365 -1.97 12.00 6.90
CA VAL A 365 -2.64 11.54 5.69
C VAL A 365 -1.79 11.94 4.50
N MET A 366 -1.45 10.96 3.66
CA MET A 366 -0.62 11.14 2.48
C MET A 366 -1.48 10.94 1.23
N ASP A 367 -1.64 11.97 0.44
CA ASP A 367 -2.40 11.94 -0.82
C ASP A 367 -1.51 11.99 -2.07
N VAL A 368 -0.20 11.84 -1.86
CA VAL A 368 0.81 11.70 -2.92
C VAL A 368 1.54 10.37 -2.74
N ALA A 369 1.64 9.62 -3.82
CA ALA A 369 2.33 8.33 -3.81
C ALA A 369 3.84 8.48 -3.63
N THR A 370 4.45 7.55 -2.89
CA THR A 370 5.88 7.55 -2.55
C THR A 370 6.71 6.51 -3.33
N GLY A 371 6.09 5.79 -4.28
CA GLY A 371 6.77 4.82 -5.14
C GLY A 371 6.31 3.37 -4.97
N GLY A 372 5.80 2.97 -3.81
CA GLY A 372 5.21 1.64 -3.58
C GLY A 372 3.84 1.49 -4.23
N GLY A 373 3.47 0.26 -4.56
CA GLY A 373 2.14 -0.12 -5.04
C GLY A 373 1.55 -1.16 -4.10
N THR A 374 0.23 -1.21 -3.94
CA THR A 374 -0.48 -2.11 -3.01
C THR A 374 -1.76 -2.66 -3.64
N ASP A 375 -2.36 -3.65 -3.00
CA ASP A 375 -3.61 -4.27 -3.46
C ASP A 375 -4.84 -3.36 -3.32
N ALA A 376 -4.76 -2.31 -2.50
CA ALA A 376 -5.78 -1.25 -2.45
C ALA A 376 -6.08 -0.68 -3.84
N ALA A 377 -5.07 -0.62 -4.72
CA ALA A 377 -5.21 -0.13 -6.09
C ALA A 377 -6.12 -1.03 -6.94
N PHE A 378 -6.06 -2.36 -6.79
CA PHE A 378 -7.00 -3.27 -7.48
C PHE A 378 -8.41 -3.14 -6.94
N ALA A 379 -8.57 -3.02 -5.60
CA ALA A 379 -9.87 -2.78 -4.99
C ALA A 379 -10.50 -1.48 -5.50
N ALA A 380 -9.69 -0.43 -5.70
CA ALA A 380 -10.14 0.90 -6.14
C ALA A 380 -10.58 0.97 -7.61
N LEU A 381 -10.11 0.06 -8.50
CA LEU A 381 -10.39 0.12 -9.94
C LEU A 381 -11.88 0.24 -10.28
N LYS A 382 -12.74 -0.38 -9.49
CA LYS A 382 -14.20 -0.37 -9.69
C LYS A 382 -14.97 -0.07 -8.40
N ALA A 383 -14.29 0.36 -7.34
CA ALA A 383 -14.94 0.67 -6.07
C ALA A 383 -15.91 1.85 -6.22
N ARG A 384 -17.09 1.69 -5.63
CA ARG A 384 -18.06 2.79 -5.49
C ARG A 384 -17.82 3.63 -4.23
N GLY A 385 -17.18 3.04 -3.24
CA GLY A 385 -16.91 3.63 -1.93
C GLY A 385 -15.47 4.11 -1.75
N ALA A 386 -15.15 4.51 -0.53
CA ALA A 386 -13.81 4.93 -0.17
C ALA A 386 -12.83 3.75 -0.12
N VAL A 387 -11.63 3.94 -0.65
CA VAL A 387 -10.51 3.02 -0.45
C VAL A 387 -9.38 3.78 0.24
N ILE A 388 -8.90 3.29 1.37
CA ILE A 388 -7.76 3.85 2.10
C ILE A 388 -6.74 2.76 2.39
N GLU A 389 -5.48 3.16 2.42
CA GLU A 389 -4.31 2.30 2.59
C GLU A 389 -3.52 2.69 3.85
N GLY A 390 -2.73 1.74 4.40
CA GLY A 390 -1.85 2.00 5.55
C GLY A 390 -2.58 1.87 6.89
N MET A 391 -3.61 1.03 6.94
CA MET A 391 -4.38 0.78 8.18
C MET A 391 -3.64 -0.08 9.20
N GLY A 392 -2.54 -0.72 8.81
CA GLY A 392 -1.73 -1.57 9.66
C GLY A 392 -0.85 -0.82 10.67
N LEU A 393 -0.05 -1.57 11.42
CA LEU A 393 0.82 -1.03 12.47
C LEU A 393 1.89 -0.09 11.92
N SER A 394 2.43 0.75 12.80
CA SER A 394 3.66 1.47 12.50
C SER A 394 4.83 0.49 12.49
N GLY A 395 5.66 0.57 11.45
CA GLY A 395 6.78 -0.34 11.27
C GLY A 395 7.77 0.17 10.24
N PHE A 396 8.87 -0.56 10.09
CA PHE A 396 9.93 -0.24 9.13
C PHE A 396 10.70 -1.51 8.73
N GLY A 397 11.45 -1.41 7.65
CA GLY A 397 12.36 -2.47 7.23
C GLY A 397 11.72 -3.57 6.39
N ALA A 398 10.51 -3.37 5.84
CA ALA A 398 9.92 -4.24 4.83
C ALA A 398 10.97 -4.56 3.74
N HIS A 399 11.01 -5.81 3.29
CA HIS A 399 12.01 -6.34 2.35
C HIS A 399 13.46 -6.33 2.88
N SER A 400 13.65 -6.09 4.19
CA SER A 400 14.96 -6.17 4.85
C SER A 400 14.97 -7.34 5.83
N ASN A 401 15.74 -8.37 5.53
CA ASN A 401 15.74 -9.62 6.27
C ASN A 401 16.38 -9.55 7.67
N ASP A 402 16.97 -8.43 8.08
CA ASP A 402 17.62 -8.24 9.38
C ASP A 402 17.06 -7.09 10.23
N ALA A 403 16.25 -6.22 9.63
CA ALA A 403 15.80 -4.98 10.24
C ALA A 403 14.27 -4.78 10.25
N GLU A 404 13.49 -5.73 9.73
CA GLU A 404 12.04 -5.61 9.67
C GLU A 404 11.40 -5.70 11.04
N TYR A 405 10.62 -4.66 11.42
CA TYR A 405 9.97 -4.59 12.72
C TYR A 405 8.66 -3.80 12.70
N VAL A 406 7.82 -4.04 13.70
CA VAL A 406 6.67 -3.22 14.06
C VAL A 406 6.84 -2.60 15.45
N GLN A 407 6.25 -1.41 15.63
CA GLN A 407 6.23 -0.72 16.93
C GLN A 407 5.06 -1.21 17.77
N LEU A 408 5.32 -1.81 18.92
CA LEU A 408 4.31 -2.39 19.81
C LEU A 408 3.35 -1.33 20.39
N GLY A 409 3.80 -0.08 20.50
CA GLY A 409 2.97 1.05 20.91
C GLY A 409 1.85 1.39 19.91
N SER A 410 1.94 0.94 18.65
CA SER A 410 0.92 1.18 17.63
C SER A 410 -0.25 0.18 17.65
N ILE A 411 -0.14 -0.94 18.38
CA ILE A 411 -1.17 -2.00 18.41
C ILE A 411 -2.52 -1.44 18.88
N VAL A 412 -2.58 -0.90 20.08
CA VAL A 412 -3.83 -0.39 20.67
C VAL A 412 -4.44 0.75 19.83
N PRO A 413 -3.68 1.77 19.41
CA PRO A 413 -4.20 2.82 18.53
C PRO A 413 -4.79 2.29 17.22
N ARG A 414 -4.14 1.32 16.58
CA ARG A 414 -4.61 0.77 15.29
C ARG A 414 -5.85 -0.11 15.43
N LEU A 415 -5.93 -0.91 16.48
CA LEU A 415 -7.12 -1.68 16.81
C LEU A 415 -8.30 -0.75 17.15
N TYR A 416 -8.05 0.30 17.93
CA TYR A 416 -9.06 1.32 18.22
C TYR A 416 -9.57 1.99 16.94
N LEU A 417 -8.66 2.49 16.10
CA LEU A 417 -9.00 3.14 14.84
C LEU A 417 -9.84 2.24 13.95
N THR A 418 -9.35 1.02 13.67
CA THR A 418 -10.03 0.09 12.75
C THR A 418 -11.42 -0.24 13.25
N THR A 419 -11.58 -0.60 14.52
CA THR A 419 -12.87 -0.92 15.11
C THR A 419 -13.82 0.26 15.04
N ARG A 420 -13.36 1.47 15.40
CA ARG A 420 -14.16 2.69 15.30
C ARG A 420 -14.57 3.03 13.87
N LEU A 421 -13.66 2.92 12.90
CA LEU A 421 -14.02 3.17 11.50
C LEU A 421 -15.07 2.21 10.98
N VAL A 422 -14.95 0.90 11.28
CA VAL A 422 -15.98 -0.07 10.91
C VAL A 422 -17.31 0.27 11.56
N MET A 423 -17.33 0.62 12.86
CA MET A 423 -18.56 1.01 13.58
C MET A 423 -19.19 2.27 13.00
N ASP A 424 -18.38 3.29 12.70
CA ASP A 424 -18.87 4.57 12.22
C ASP A 424 -19.30 4.51 10.75
N LEU A 425 -18.62 3.75 9.90
CA LEU A 425 -19.03 3.44 8.53
C LEU A 425 -20.38 2.70 8.52
N ALA A 426 -20.54 1.68 9.37
CA ALA A 426 -21.76 0.91 9.49
C ALA A 426 -22.98 1.77 9.86
N ARG A 427 -22.76 2.85 10.63
CA ARG A 427 -23.79 3.78 11.15
C ARG A 427 -23.91 5.08 10.35
N ASP A 428 -23.35 5.18 9.17
CA ASP A 428 -23.34 6.41 8.33
C ASP A 428 -22.78 7.66 9.05
N LYS A 429 -21.86 7.50 9.97
CA LYS A 429 -21.23 8.63 10.68
C LYS A 429 -20.05 9.25 9.95
N VAL A 430 -19.58 8.61 8.90
CA VAL A 430 -18.54 9.19 8.03
C VAL A 430 -19.22 10.16 7.07
N PRO A 431 -18.86 11.45 7.07
CA PRO A 431 -19.49 12.42 6.19
C PRO A 431 -19.37 12.00 4.72
N ALA A 432 -20.48 11.94 4.01
CA ALA A 432 -20.48 11.84 2.56
C ALA A 432 -20.18 13.24 2.01
N LYS A 433 -18.89 13.53 1.72
CA LYS A 433 -18.35 14.78 1.15
C LYS A 433 -18.62 16.05 1.96
#